data_0c5a141d90aed52fbfd83d900347082c
#
_entry.id   0c5a141d90aed52fbfd83d900347082c
#
_cell.length_a   1.000
_cell.length_b   1.000
_cell.length_c   1.000
_cell.angle_alpha   90.00
_cell.angle_beta   90.00
_cell.angle_gamma   90.00
#
_symmetry.space_group_name_H-M   'P 1'
#
loop_
_entity.id
_entity.type
_entity.pdbx_description
1 polymer ?
#
loop_
_entity_poly.entity_id
_entity_poly.type
_entity_poly.pdbx_seq_one_letter_code
_entity_poly.pdbx_strand_id
1 'polypeptide(L)'
;MGVVGAACLVPPMMSLMMPGAALAADTDQISPAEHLIFTTDHLHGVPQQTELDYALLSSDQPAHSTDVIRVLVVSADNAKGDAQVSDHSGAVPVPVGDLQCNPVIIYFLERDIADMEHLTGGQRRYFQQRLRLALAAGPKIETVTSTVNGKSVKAQQIVVQPYLNDPNAERFAQYTGKRYTFLLADTVPGQVALIRTDVPGANNDFAHPTHTETLSFQAAVQKMAPAPNAPNVPAKPGDAPRASR
;
A
#
# COMPACT_ATOMS: atom_id res chain seq x y z
N MET A 1 72.09 -60.40 16.59
CA MET A 1 70.65 -60.51 16.56
C MET A 1 70.06 -59.09 16.54
N GLY A 2 69.76 -58.63 15.36
CA GLY A 2 69.28 -57.25 15.10
C GLY A 2 67.75 -57.21 15.02
N VAL A 3 67.18 -56.24 15.62
CA VAL A 3 65.78 -55.88 15.45
C VAL A 3 65.69 -54.54 14.71
N VAL A 4 65.16 -54.61 13.51
CA VAL A 4 64.93 -53.45 12.65
C VAL A 4 63.57 -52.88 13.03
N GLY A 5 63.56 -51.65 13.54
CA GLY A 5 62.35 -50.89 13.79
C GLY A 5 61.93 -50.05 12.58
N ALA A 6 60.78 -50.33 12.01
CA ALA A 6 60.18 -49.52 10.92
C ALA A 6 59.47 -48.33 11.50
N ALA A 7 59.92 -47.13 11.14
CA ALA A 7 59.23 -45.89 11.46
C ALA A 7 58.13 -45.56 10.39
N CYS A 8 56.90 -45.58 10.72
CA CYS A 8 55.82 -45.07 9.89
C CYS A 8 55.75 -43.54 9.95
N LEU A 9 56.06 -42.90 8.83
CA LEU A 9 55.78 -41.48 8.61
C LEU A 9 54.30 -41.29 8.26
N VAL A 10 53.58 -40.59 9.09
CA VAL A 10 52.21 -40.11 8.81
C VAL A 10 52.34 -38.67 8.25
N PRO A 11 51.79 -38.36 7.07
CA PRO A 11 51.79 -36.98 6.58
C PRO A 11 50.68 -36.16 7.29
N PRO A 12 50.91 -34.89 7.61
CA PRO A 12 49.87 -34.03 8.17
C PRO A 12 48.84 -33.65 7.11
N MET A 13 47.58 -34.00 7.34
CA MET A 13 46.42 -33.46 6.59
C MET A 13 46.26 -31.97 6.87
N MET A 14 46.57 -31.17 5.88
CA MET A 14 46.35 -29.73 5.86
C MET A 14 44.87 -29.49 5.56
N SER A 15 44.05 -29.21 6.62
CA SER A 15 42.67 -28.77 6.46
C SER A 15 42.63 -27.38 5.85
N LEU A 16 42.23 -27.31 4.58
CA LEU A 16 41.83 -26.02 3.97
C LEU A 16 40.54 -25.55 4.64
N MET A 17 40.65 -24.60 5.57
CA MET A 17 39.52 -23.79 5.99
C MET A 17 39.22 -22.82 4.85
N MET A 18 38.13 -23.06 4.11
CA MET A 18 37.52 -22.04 3.26
C MET A 18 36.85 -20.99 4.17
N PRO A 19 37.20 -19.71 4.03
CA PRO A 19 36.41 -18.65 4.67
C PRO A 19 35.07 -18.63 3.96
N GLY A 20 34.02 -19.07 4.68
CA GLY A 20 32.65 -18.80 4.28
C GLY A 20 32.45 -17.26 4.24
N ALA A 21 32.35 -16.71 3.05
CA ALA A 21 31.87 -15.35 2.89
C ALA A 21 30.44 -15.30 3.43
N ALA A 22 30.30 -14.88 4.68
CA ALA A 22 29.02 -14.41 5.20
C ALA A 22 28.66 -13.18 4.36
N LEU A 23 27.71 -13.35 3.44
CA LEU A 23 27.01 -12.23 2.84
C LEU A 23 26.30 -11.52 4.01
N ALA A 24 26.95 -10.49 4.53
CA ALA A 24 26.26 -9.49 5.35
C ALA A 24 25.16 -8.93 4.45
N ALA A 25 23.92 -9.31 4.71
CA ALA A 25 22.78 -8.65 4.12
C ALA A 25 22.86 -7.18 4.54
N ASP A 26 23.03 -6.32 3.54
CA ASP A 26 23.02 -4.88 3.71
C ASP A 26 21.59 -4.51 4.14
N THR A 27 21.38 -4.37 5.46
CA THR A 27 20.07 -4.17 6.09
C THR A 27 19.50 -2.77 5.88
N ASP A 28 20.21 -1.91 5.15
CA ASP A 28 19.81 -0.51 4.89
C ASP A 28 19.16 -0.30 3.51
N GLN A 29 19.10 -1.29 2.65
CA GLN A 29 18.43 -1.15 1.37
C GLN A 29 16.96 -1.59 1.47
N ILE A 30 16.04 -0.63 1.23
CA ILE A 30 14.62 -0.96 1.07
C ILE A 30 14.45 -1.91 -0.12
N SER A 31 13.56 -2.89 0.00
CA SER A 31 13.31 -3.84 -1.06
C SER A 31 12.72 -3.15 -2.32
N PRO A 32 12.90 -3.69 -3.53
CA PRO A 32 12.25 -3.17 -4.73
C PRO A 32 10.72 -3.04 -4.59
N ALA A 33 10.09 -3.96 -3.85
CA ALA A 33 8.65 -3.93 -3.60
C ALA A 33 8.26 -2.77 -2.65
N GLU A 34 9.01 -2.56 -1.58
CA GLU A 34 8.81 -1.41 -0.70
C GLU A 34 9.04 -0.09 -1.44
N HIS A 35 10.12 -0.03 -2.25
CA HIS A 35 10.38 1.13 -3.07
C HIS A 35 9.19 1.43 -3.98
N LEU A 36 8.70 0.42 -4.70
CA LEU A 36 7.59 0.58 -5.63
C LEU A 36 6.30 1.00 -4.94
N ILE A 37 6.00 0.50 -3.72
CA ILE A 37 4.76 0.80 -3.00
C ILE A 37 4.83 2.15 -2.26
N PHE A 38 5.96 2.49 -1.63
CA PHE A 38 6.00 3.58 -0.64
C PHE A 38 6.84 4.79 -1.04
N THR A 39 7.86 4.63 -1.89
CA THR A 39 8.80 5.72 -2.20
C THR A 39 8.74 6.18 -3.65
N THR A 40 8.02 5.47 -4.52
CA THR A 40 7.74 5.92 -5.88
C THR A 40 6.78 7.10 -5.83
N ASP A 41 7.09 8.17 -6.57
CA ASP A 41 6.18 9.32 -6.74
C ASP A 41 5.03 8.93 -7.67
N HIS A 42 3.99 8.33 -7.10
CA HIS A 42 2.83 7.85 -7.85
C HIS A 42 1.96 8.99 -8.40
N LEU A 43 2.07 10.18 -7.84
CA LEU A 43 1.27 11.33 -8.29
C LEU A 43 2.03 12.19 -9.29
N HIS A 44 3.26 11.79 -9.67
CA HIS A 44 4.03 12.46 -10.70
C HIS A 44 3.23 12.62 -12.00
N GLY A 45 3.17 13.84 -12.51
CA GLY A 45 2.43 14.14 -13.74
C GLY A 45 0.91 14.22 -13.59
N VAL A 46 0.36 13.99 -12.39
CA VAL A 46 -1.06 14.25 -12.12
C VAL A 46 -1.25 15.76 -11.89
N PRO A 47 -2.09 16.45 -12.69
CA PRO A 47 -2.27 17.89 -12.54
C PRO A 47 -2.86 18.26 -11.16
N GLN A 48 -2.45 19.42 -10.66
CA GLN A 48 -3.07 20.03 -9.47
C GLN A 48 -4.59 20.13 -9.65
N GLN A 49 -5.34 20.00 -8.54
CA GLN A 49 -6.81 19.99 -8.51
C GLN A 49 -7.42 18.81 -9.29
N THR A 50 -6.65 17.74 -9.52
CA THR A 50 -7.21 16.47 -9.99
C THR A 50 -7.64 15.63 -8.79
N GLU A 51 -8.87 15.14 -8.83
CA GLU A 51 -9.41 14.16 -7.90
C GLU A 51 -9.32 12.78 -8.53
N LEU A 52 -8.69 11.85 -7.83
CA LEU A 52 -8.60 10.44 -8.20
C LEU A 52 -9.64 9.67 -7.38
N ASP A 53 -10.60 9.07 -8.05
CA ASP A 53 -11.67 8.29 -7.42
C ASP A 53 -11.32 6.81 -7.40
N TYR A 54 -11.52 6.17 -6.25
CA TYR A 54 -11.36 4.74 -6.05
C TYR A 54 -12.62 4.15 -5.45
N ALA A 55 -13.08 3.02 -5.98
CA ALA A 55 -14.18 2.25 -5.38
C ALA A 55 -13.60 1.30 -4.33
N LEU A 56 -14.13 1.34 -3.12
CA LEU A 56 -13.84 0.40 -2.05
C LEU A 56 -15.03 -0.56 -1.90
N LEU A 57 -14.78 -1.84 -2.11
CA LEU A 57 -15.77 -2.92 -2.07
C LEU A 57 -15.35 -3.95 -1.03
N SER A 58 -16.28 -4.38 -0.19
CA SER A 58 -16.10 -5.50 0.74
C SER A 58 -17.11 -6.60 0.43
N SER A 59 -16.67 -7.87 0.52
CA SER A 59 -17.55 -9.03 0.32
C SER A 59 -18.66 -9.14 1.37
N ASP A 60 -18.47 -8.53 2.54
CA ASP A 60 -19.42 -8.58 3.65
C ASP A 60 -20.53 -7.53 3.53
N GLN A 61 -20.38 -6.60 2.58
CA GLN A 61 -21.36 -5.54 2.36
C GLN A 61 -22.27 -5.87 1.19
N PRO A 62 -23.53 -5.40 1.20
CA PRO A 62 -24.41 -5.52 0.06
C PRO A 62 -23.79 -4.95 -1.20
N ALA A 63 -24.04 -5.56 -2.36
CA ALA A 63 -23.46 -5.19 -3.66
C ALA A 63 -23.66 -3.71 -4.07
N HIS A 64 -24.53 -2.98 -3.38
CA HIS A 64 -24.84 -1.57 -3.61
C HIS A 64 -24.16 -0.62 -2.60
N SER A 65 -23.37 -1.14 -1.66
CA SER A 65 -22.66 -0.36 -0.66
C SER A 65 -21.19 -0.18 -1.06
N THR A 66 -20.97 0.51 -2.18
CA THR A 66 -19.62 0.90 -2.61
C THR A 66 -19.26 2.23 -1.93
N ASP A 67 -18.19 2.24 -1.15
CA ASP A 67 -17.61 3.49 -0.68
C ASP A 67 -16.68 4.05 -1.77
N VAL A 68 -16.63 5.38 -1.86
CA VAL A 68 -15.76 6.07 -2.82
C VAL A 68 -14.69 6.82 -2.05
N ILE A 69 -13.46 6.36 -2.21
CA ILE A 69 -12.28 7.01 -1.63
C ILE A 69 -11.72 7.97 -2.67
N ARG A 70 -11.50 9.23 -2.27
CA ARG A 70 -11.03 10.29 -3.16
C ARG A 70 -9.67 10.80 -2.71
N VAL A 71 -8.78 10.97 -3.66
CA VAL A 71 -7.48 11.60 -3.47
C VAL A 71 -7.44 12.88 -4.29
N LEU A 72 -7.49 14.03 -3.62
CA LEU A 72 -7.36 15.34 -4.27
C LEU A 72 -5.89 15.76 -4.28
N VAL A 73 -5.30 15.93 -5.45
CA VAL A 73 -3.94 16.48 -5.62
C VAL A 73 -4.00 18.00 -5.44
N VAL A 74 -3.43 18.49 -4.34
CA VAL A 74 -3.50 19.91 -3.96
C VAL A 74 -2.35 20.71 -4.56
N SER A 75 -1.16 20.11 -4.70
CA SER A 75 0.03 20.75 -5.27
C SER A 75 0.60 19.92 -6.41
N ALA A 76 1.17 20.59 -7.42
CA ALA A 76 1.86 19.93 -8.51
C ALA A 76 3.27 19.45 -8.12
N ASP A 77 3.88 20.08 -7.11
CA ASP A 77 5.19 19.71 -6.57
C ASP A 77 5.02 18.69 -5.44
N ASN A 78 4.51 17.53 -5.78
CA ASN A 78 4.10 16.47 -4.86
C ASN A 78 5.24 15.87 -4.00
N ALA A 79 6.32 16.63 -3.80
CA ALA A 79 7.50 16.23 -3.02
C ALA A 79 7.19 15.94 -1.54
N LYS A 80 5.99 16.23 -1.03
CA LYS A 80 5.61 16.10 0.38
C LYS A 80 4.18 15.60 0.60
N GLY A 81 3.60 14.86 -0.34
CA GLY A 81 2.26 14.33 -0.16
C GLY A 81 1.18 15.41 -0.06
N ASP A 82 1.26 16.46 -0.86
CA ASP A 82 0.24 17.52 -0.96
C ASP A 82 -1.05 17.00 -1.61
N ALA A 83 -1.52 15.83 -1.13
CA ALA A 83 -2.77 15.23 -1.53
C ALA A 83 -3.64 14.97 -0.31
N GLN A 84 -4.94 15.21 -0.45
CA GLN A 84 -5.93 15.02 0.60
C GLN A 84 -6.76 13.78 0.28
N VAL A 85 -6.94 12.92 1.29
CA VAL A 85 -7.83 11.74 1.18
C VAL A 85 -9.17 12.07 1.83
N SER A 86 -10.24 11.63 1.19
CA SER A 86 -11.59 11.68 1.75
C SER A 86 -12.38 10.43 1.41
N ASP A 87 -13.31 10.07 2.29
CA ASP A 87 -14.28 8.99 2.12
C ASP A 87 -15.70 9.50 2.41
N HIS A 88 -16.66 8.61 2.63
CA HIS A 88 -18.04 8.98 2.96
C HIS A 88 -18.17 9.79 4.27
N SER A 89 -17.20 9.69 5.18
CA SER A 89 -17.18 10.45 6.45
C SER A 89 -16.59 11.85 6.30
N GLY A 90 -15.98 12.16 5.16
CA GLY A 90 -15.31 13.42 4.88
C GLY A 90 -13.79 13.28 4.74
N ALA A 91 -13.04 14.33 5.10
CA ALA A 91 -11.58 14.31 5.02
C ALA A 91 -10.98 13.36 6.07
N VAL A 92 -10.08 12.47 5.61
CA VAL A 92 -9.40 11.50 6.46
C VAL A 92 -7.93 11.88 6.59
N PRO A 93 -7.41 12.11 7.80
CA PRO A 93 -5.99 12.32 8.02
C PRO A 93 -5.22 11.01 7.78
N VAL A 94 -4.33 11.01 6.79
CA VAL A 94 -3.50 9.84 6.45
C VAL A 94 -2.05 10.14 6.86
N PRO A 95 -1.40 9.28 7.65
CA PRO A 95 -0.04 9.49 8.14
C PRO A 95 1.00 9.15 7.07
N VAL A 96 1.05 9.91 5.98
CA VAL A 96 2.01 9.66 4.88
C VAL A 96 3.46 10.00 5.26
N GLY A 97 3.70 10.88 6.24
CA GLY A 97 5.05 11.28 6.65
C GLY A 97 5.87 11.80 5.47
N ASP A 98 7.08 11.21 5.29
CA ASP A 98 7.98 11.53 4.17
C ASP A 98 7.79 10.59 2.95
N LEU A 99 6.72 9.79 2.93
CA LEU A 99 6.42 8.87 1.83
C LEU A 99 5.93 9.66 0.60
N GLN A 100 6.42 9.26 -0.57
CA GLN A 100 6.06 9.88 -1.86
C GLN A 100 4.94 9.13 -2.59
N CYS A 101 4.44 8.06 -1.99
CA CYS A 101 3.40 7.22 -2.61
C CYS A 101 2.05 7.94 -2.67
N ASN A 102 1.17 7.41 -3.52
CA ASN A 102 -0.23 7.78 -3.51
C ASN A 102 -0.82 7.49 -2.11
N PRO A 103 -1.36 8.49 -1.40
CA PRO A 103 -1.82 8.32 -0.02
C PRO A 103 -2.98 7.32 0.12
N VAL A 104 -3.66 6.95 -0.97
CA VAL A 104 -4.69 5.91 -0.95
C VAL A 104 -4.13 4.55 -0.52
N ILE A 105 -2.83 4.28 -0.77
CA ILE A 105 -2.16 3.06 -0.31
C ILE A 105 -2.13 3.03 1.22
N ILE A 106 -1.70 4.13 1.83
CA ILE A 106 -1.62 4.23 3.29
C ILE A 106 -3.02 4.21 3.91
N TYR A 107 -3.99 4.91 3.29
CA TYR A 107 -5.39 4.87 3.71
C TYR A 107 -5.90 3.43 3.78
N PHE A 108 -5.72 2.65 2.72
CA PHE A 108 -6.17 1.26 2.65
C PHE A 108 -5.50 0.38 3.70
N LEU A 109 -4.17 0.47 3.83
CA LEU A 109 -3.40 -0.33 4.78
C LEU A 109 -3.75 0.00 6.23
N GLU A 110 -3.88 1.30 6.56
CA GLU A 110 -4.21 1.73 7.91
C GLU A 110 -5.64 1.32 8.32
N ARG A 111 -6.58 1.34 7.38
CA ARG A 111 -7.93 0.83 7.56
C ARG A 111 -7.91 -0.67 7.83
N ASP A 112 -7.25 -1.44 6.97
CA ASP A 112 -7.14 -2.90 7.10
C ASP A 112 -6.46 -3.32 8.40
N ILE A 113 -5.42 -2.60 8.82
CA ILE A 113 -4.73 -2.84 10.10
C ILE A 113 -5.65 -2.53 11.30
N ALA A 114 -6.49 -1.50 11.20
CA ALA A 114 -7.48 -1.20 12.23
C ALA A 114 -8.55 -2.30 12.33
N ASP A 115 -8.98 -2.86 11.21
CA ASP A 115 -9.88 -4.00 11.16
C ASP A 115 -9.24 -5.24 11.77
N MET A 116 -7.95 -5.53 11.46
CA MET A 116 -7.20 -6.62 12.09
C MET A 116 -7.09 -6.44 13.61
N GLU A 117 -6.84 -5.23 14.10
CA GLU A 117 -6.84 -4.91 15.54
C GLU A 117 -8.20 -5.21 16.17
N HIS A 118 -9.27 -4.72 15.56
CA HIS A 118 -10.64 -4.89 16.06
C HIS A 118 -11.09 -6.37 16.06
N LEU A 119 -10.83 -7.09 14.97
CA LEU A 119 -11.30 -8.47 14.77
C LEU A 119 -10.52 -9.49 15.59
N THR A 120 -9.27 -9.21 15.93
CA THR A 120 -8.38 -10.17 16.58
C THR A 120 -8.03 -9.81 18.03
N GLY A 121 -8.27 -8.55 18.43
CA GLY A 121 -7.79 -8.00 19.71
C GLY A 121 -6.26 -7.85 19.75
N GLY A 122 -5.57 -8.00 18.62
CA GLY A 122 -4.12 -7.77 18.48
C GLY A 122 -3.79 -6.30 18.51
N GLN A 123 -2.50 -5.98 18.64
CA GLN A 123 -2.05 -4.59 18.62
C GLN A 123 -1.81 -4.11 17.19
N ARG A 124 -2.29 -2.91 16.84
CA ARG A 124 -2.07 -2.24 15.55
C ARG A 124 -0.60 -2.27 15.11
N ARG A 125 0.32 -1.87 16.01
CA ARG A 125 1.77 -1.86 15.75
C ARG A 125 2.31 -3.23 15.34
N TYR A 126 1.74 -4.31 15.88
CA TYR A 126 2.14 -5.67 15.53
C TYR A 126 1.84 -5.97 14.06
N PHE A 127 0.63 -5.70 13.59
CA PHE A 127 0.23 -5.93 12.20
C PHE A 127 0.99 -5.04 11.22
N GLN A 128 1.22 -3.77 11.57
CA GLN A 128 2.09 -2.87 10.80
C GLN A 128 3.51 -3.46 10.63
N GLN A 129 4.09 -3.95 11.72
CA GLN A 129 5.43 -4.57 11.68
C GLN A 129 5.45 -5.82 10.82
N ARG A 130 4.45 -6.69 10.93
CA ARG A 130 4.36 -7.92 10.11
C ARG A 130 4.28 -7.60 8.62
N LEU A 131 3.46 -6.63 8.24
CA LEU A 131 3.34 -6.19 6.86
C LEU A 131 4.67 -5.60 6.33
N ARG A 132 5.33 -4.75 7.11
CA ARG A 132 6.65 -4.21 6.75
C ARG A 132 7.68 -5.32 6.55
N LEU A 133 7.77 -6.28 7.45
CA LEU A 133 8.70 -7.42 7.33
C LEU A 133 8.43 -8.25 6.08
N ALA A 134 7.16 -8.48 5.73
CA ALA A 134 6.79 -9.22 4.54
C ALA A 134 7.20 -8.49 3.24
N LEU A 135 7.09 -7.16 3.21
CA LEU A 135 7.54 -6.35 2.08
C LEU A 135 9.06 -6.23 2.03
N ALA A 136 9.73 -6.04 3.18
CA ALA A 136 11.19 -6.00 3.28
C ALA A 136 11.85 -7.33 2.88
N ALA A 137 11.16 -8.46 3.00
CA ALA A 137 11.64 -9.75 2.51
C ALA A 137 11.80 -9.81 0.98
N GLY A 138 11.44 -8.77 0.25
CA GLY A 138 11.61 -8.65 -1.19
C GLY A 138 10.68 -9.58 -1.98
N PRO A 139 9.36 -9.46 -1.84
CA PRO A 139 8.43 -10.24 -2.64
C PRO A 139 8.64 -9.98 -4.12
N LYS A 140 8.35 -11.00 -4.94
CA LYS A 140 8.48 -10.91 -6.38
C LYS A 140 7.55 -9.84 -6.95
N ILE A 141 8.09 -9.04 -7.86
CA ILE A 141 7.30 -8.12 -8.68
C ILE A 141 7.06 -8.80 -10.02
N GLU A 142 5.80 -9.02 -10.36
CA GLU A 142 5.42 -9.67 -11.62
C GLU A 142 4.75 -8.67 -12.56
N THR A 143 5.12 -8.70 -13.84
CA THR A 143 4.40 -7.94 -14.85
C THR A 143 3.18 -8.72 -15.28
N VAL A 144 2.01 -8.16 -15.09
CA VAL A 144 0.73 -8.76 -15.47
C VAL A 144 -0.07 -7.82 -16.38
N THR A 145 -1.03 -8.40 -17.10
CA THR A 145 -2.05 -7.60 -17.82
C THR A 145 -3.31 -7.57 -16.99
N SER A 146 -3.83 -6.38 -16.73
CA SER A 146 -5.06 -6.16 -15.99
C SER A 146 -6.04 -5.29 -16.78
N THR A 147 -7.29 -5.25 -16.36
CA THR A 147 -8.32 -4.39 -16.98
C THR A 147 -8.68 -3.29 -15.99
N VAL A 148 -8.50 -2.04 -16.42
CA VAL A 148 -8.90 -0.85 -15.66
C VAL A 148 -9.88 -0.04 -16.53
N ASN A 149 -11.09 0.18 -16.05
CA ASN A 149 -12.13 0.90 -16.79
C ASN A 149 -12.35 0.37 -18.23
N GLY A 150 -12.36 -0.96 -18.37
CA GLY A 150 -12.55 -1.64 -19.67
C GLY A 150 -11.33 -1.60 -20.59
N LYS A 151 -10.22 -1.01 -20.17
CA LYS A 151 -8.97 -0.95 -20.94
C LYS A 151 -7.94 -1.92 -20.39
N SER A 152 -7.25 -2.64 -21.28
CA SER A 152 -6.12 -3.48 -20.92
C SER A 152 -4.91 -2.63 -20.61
N VAL A 153 -4.31 -2.83 -19.43
CA VAL A 153 -3.12 -2.12 -18.96
C VAL A 153 -2.06 -3.12 -18.49
N LYS A 154 -0.78 -2.79 -18.70
CA LYS A 154 0.32 -3.51 -18.04
C LYS A 154 0.46 -2.98 -16.62
N ALA A 155 0.51 -3.89 -15.66
CA ALA A 155 0.66 -3.56 -14.24
C ALA A 155 1.78 -4.38 -13.62
N GLN A 156 2.41 -3.83 -12.60
CA GLN A 156 3.31 -4.52 -11.70
C GLN A 156 2.51 -5.07 -10.53
N GLN A 157 2.53 -6.37 -10.36
CA GLN A 157 1.83 -7.07 -9.29
C GLN A 157 2.82 -7.43 -8.19
N ILE A 158 2.44 -7.09 -6.95
CA ILE A 158 3.13 -7.51 -5.74
C ILE A 158 2.12 -8.25 -4.87
N VAL A 159 2.50 -9.45 -4.40
CA VAL A 159 1.66 -10.28 -3.54
C VAL A 159 2.43 -10.61 -2.27
N VAL A 160 1.82 -10.37 -1.10
CA VAL A 160 2.40 -10.70 0.20
C VAL A 160 1.37 -11.37 1.13
N GLN A 161 1.86 -12.27 1.97
CA GLN A 161 1.10 -12.93 3.03
C GLN A 161 1.84 -12.72 4.38
N PRO A 162 1.63 -11.58 5.04
CA PRO A 162 2.46 -11.15 6.18
C PRO A 162 2.34 -12.07 7.39
N TYR A 163 1.30 -12.87 7.46
CA TYR A 163 0.97 -13.68 8.64
C TYR A 163 1.16 -15.19 8.44
N LEU A 164 1.57 -15.64 7.23
CA LEU A 164 1.61 -17.07 6.86
C LEU A 164 2.46 -17.92 7.82
N ASN A 165 3.58 -17.40 8.31
CA ASN A 165 4.49 -18.07 9.25
C ASN A 165 4.62 -17.25 10.54
N ASP A 166 3.52 -16.73 11.03
CA ASP A 166 3.53 -15.87 12.20
C ASP A 166 3.66 -16.70 13.49
N PRO A 167 4.58 -16.36 14.41
CA PRO A 167 4.74 -17.07 15.66
C PRO A 167 3.52 -16.98 16.59
N ASN A 168 2.63 -16.01 16.38
CA ASN A 168 1.39 -15.82 17.13
C ASN A 168 0.15 -16.22 16.33
N ALA A 169 0.31 -17.02 15.25
CA ALA A 169 -0.77 -17.40 14.33
C ALA A 169 -2.03 -17.95 15.02
N GLU A 170 -1.87 -18.68 16.13
CA GLU A 170 -2.99 -19.24 16.90
C GLU A 170 -3.98 -18.17 17.41
N ARG A 171 -3.50 -16.94 17.65
CA ARG A 171 -4.31 -15.84 18.19
C ARG A 171 -5.26 -15.24 17.14
N PHE A 172 -4.98 -15.46 15.86
CA PHE A 172 -5.75 -14.96 14.72
C PHE A 172 -5.79 -15.96 13.56
N ALA A 173 -6.00 -17.25 13.89
CA ALA A 173 -5.85 -18.38 12.98
C ALA A 173 -6.57 -18.20 11.63
N GLN A 174 -7.79 -17.63 11.63
CA GLN A 174 -8.56 -17.39 10.40
C GLN A 174 -7.91 -16.38 9.43
N TYR A 175 -7.03 -15.51 9.94
CA TYR A 175 -6.33 -14.48 9.13
C TYR A 175 -4.90 -14.86 8.78
N THR A 176 -4.40 -16.00 9.24
CA THR A 176 -3.00 -16.43 9.03
C THR A 176 -2.64 -16.48 7.55
N GLY A 177 -3.56 -16.92 6.70
CA GLY A 177 -3.40 -16.96 5.25
C GLY A 177 -3.72 -15.66 4.53
N LYS A 178 -4.07 -14.57 5.24
CA LYS A 178 -4.48 -13.30 4.59
C LYS A 178 -3.44 -12.82 3.61
N ARG A 179 -3.88 -12.52 2.38
CA ARG A 179 -3.06 -12.11 1.26
C ARG A 179 -3.37 -10.68 0.85
N TYR A 180 -2.34 -9.91 0.60
CA TYR A 180 -2.42 -8.56 0.02
C TYR A 180 -1.90 -8.62 -1.41
N THR A 181 -2.63 -8.02 -2.32
CA THR A 181 -2.26 -7.90 -3.73
C THR A 181 -2.29 -6.42 -4.12
N PHE A 182 -1.17 -5.91 -4.63
CA PHE A 182 -1.05 -4.57 -5.19
C PHE A 182 -0.88 -4.68 -6.70
N LEU A 183 -1.67 -3.92 -7.46
CA LEU A 183 -1.48 -3.74 -8.89
C LEU A 183 -1.18 -2.26 -9.16
N LEU A 184 0.05 -1.98 -9.56
CA LEU A 184 0.53 -0.64 -9.88
C LEU A 184 0.77 -0.53 -11.38
N ALA A 185 0.26 0.51 -12.03
CA ALA A 185 0.32 0.68 -13.48
C ALA A 185 0.61 2.14 -13.84
N ASP A 186 1.73 2.40 -14.52
CA ASP A 186 2.18 3.74 -14.90
C ASP A 186 1.18 4.51 -15.80
N THR A 187 0.32 3.77 -16.51
CA THR A 187 -0.71 4.34 -17.39
C THR A 187 -1.99 4.75 -16.66
N VAL A 188 -2.10 4.42 -15.37
CA VAL A 188 -3.23 4.79 -14.51
C VAL A 188 -2.86 6.05 -13.74
N PRO A 189 -3.67 7.13 -13.77
CA PRO A 189 -3.41 8.30 -12.95
C PRO A 189 -3.30 7.95 -11.46
N GLY A 190 -2.21 8.38 -10.84
CA GLY A 190 -1.89 8.00 -9.47
C GLY A 190 -1.33 6.58 -9.32
N GLN A 191 -1.06 5.89 -10.43
CA GLN A 191 -0.42 4.59 -10.60
C GLN A 191 -1.05 3.41 -9.85
N VAL A 192 -1.96 3.62 -8.93
CA VAL A 192 -2.66 2.55 -8.18
C VAL A 192 -3.86 2.07 -8.99
N ALA A 193 -3.75 0.91 -9.63
CA ALA A 193 -4.84 0.29 -10.37
C ALA A 193 -5.79 -0.45 -9.43
N LEU A 194 -5.23 -1.22 -8.47
CA LEU A 194 -6.00 -2.01 -7.51
C LEU A 194 -5.15 -2.33 -6.28
N ILE A 195 -5.78 -2.33 -5.11
CA ILE A 195 -5.28 -2.99 -3.90
C ILE A 195 -6.37 -3.93 -3.43
N ARG A 196 -5.98 -5.16 -3.07
CA ARG A 196 -6.94 -6.18 -2.63
C ARG A 196 -6.38 -6.96 -1.46
N THR A 197 -7.23 -7.27 -0.48
CA THR A 197 -6.97 -8.29 0.53
C THR A 197 -7.93 -9.45 0.37
N ASP A 198 -7.42 -10.67 0.57
CA ASP A 198 -8.19 -11.89 0.59
C ASP A 198 -7.89 -12.66 1.88
N VAL A 199 -8.92 -13.03 2.60
CA VAL A 199 -8.86 -14.06 3.65
C VAL A 199 -9.24 -15.37 2.99
N PRO A 200 -8.33 -16.35 2.89
CA PRO A 200 -8.63 -17.58 2.16
C PRO A 200 -9.69 -18.41 2.86
N GLY A 201 -10.35 -19.25 2.09
CA GLY A 201 -11.20 -20.32 2.62
C GLY A 201 -10.38 -21.45 3.29
N ALA A 202 -11.06 -22.54 3.63
CA ALA A 202 -10.41 -23.70 4.22
C ALA A 202 -9.24 -24.18 3.34
N ASN A 203 -8.14 -24.62 3.97
CA ASN A 203 -6.94 -25.11 3.30
C ASN A 203 -6.25 -24.07 2.38
N ASN A 204 -6.29 -22.79 2.72
CA ASN A 204 -5.75 -21.69 1.92
C ASN A 204 -6.39 -21.58 0.53
N ASP A 205 -7.68 -21.86 0.42
CA ASP A 205 -8.42 -21.73 -0.85
C ASP A 205 -8.69 -20.25 -1.17
N PHE A 206 -7.94 -19.71 -2.13
CA PHE A 206 -8.13 -18.37 -2.67
C PHE A 206 -9.12 -18.29 -3.83
N ALA A 207 -9.63 -19.44 -4.32
CA ALA A 207 -10.73 -19.44 -5.27
C ALA A 207 -12.07 -19.11 -4.59
N HIS A 208 -12.19 -19.46 -3.30
CA HIS A 208 -13.36 -19.18 -2.48
C HIS A 208 -12.94 -18.51 -1.16
N PRO A 209 -12.48 -17.24 -1.21
CA PRO A 209 -12.08 -16.50 -0.03
C PRO A 209 -13.28 -16.29 0.89
N THR A 210 -13.06 -16.34 2.21
CA THR A 210 -14.12 -16.06 3.19
C THR A 210 -14.39 -14.58 3.33
N HIS A 211 -13.39 -13.74 3.04
CA HIS A 211 -13.52 -12.29 3.02
C HIS A 211 -12.60 -11.70 1.96
N THR A 212 -13.10 -10.69 1.26
CA THR A 212 -12.33 -9.93 0.27
C THR A 212 -12.65 -8.46 0.42
N GLU A 213 -11.63 -7.63 0.45
CA GLU A 213 -11.75 -6.18 0.30
C GLU A 213 -10.93 -5.70 -0.90
N THR A 214 -11.52 -4.86 -1.72
CA THR A 214 -10.89 -4.39 -2.97
C THR A 214 -11.07 -2.89 -3.10
N LEU A 215 -9.95 -2.18 -3.26
CA LEU A 215 -9.89 -0.78 -3.66
C LEU A 215 -9.44 -0.74 -5.12
N SER A 216 -10.22 -0.13 -6.01
CA SER A 216 -9.94 -0.08 -7.44
C SER A 216 -10.11 1.31 -8.01
N PHE A 217 -9.18 1.73 -8.86
CA PHE A 217 -9.26 3.01 -9.57
C PHE A 217 -10.49 3.10 -10.46
N GLN A 218 -11.20 4.24 -10.38
CA GLN A 218 -12.41 4.49 -11.15
C GLN A 218 -12.24 5.64 -12.14
N ALA A 219 -11.75 6.80 -11.68
CA ALA A 219 -11.67 7.98 -12.50
C ALA A 219 -10.59 8.95 -12.02
N ALA A 220 -10.15 9.83 -12.92
CA ALA A 220 -9.45 11.05 -12.60
C ALA A 220 -10.28 12.22 -13.11
N VAL A 221 -10.69 13.13 -12.22
CA VAL A 221 -11.58 14.23 -12.52
C VAL A 221 -10.88 15.55 -12.19
N GLN A 222 -10.68 16.39 -13.21
CA GLN A 222 -10.16 17.73 -12.99
C GLN A 222 -11.23 18.59 -12.30
N LYS A 223 -10.96 19.07 -11.09
CA LYS A 223 -11.83 20.04 -10.42
C LYS A 223 -11.58 21.42 -10.98
N MET A 224 -12.64 22.17 -11.22
CA MET A 224 -12.47 23.59 -11.55
C MET A 224 -11.94 24.32 -10.31
N ALA A 225 -10.87 25.09 -10.46
CA ALA A 225 -10.45 26.02 -9.41
C ALA A 225 -11.63 26.92 -9.04
N PRO A 226 -11.84 27.23 -7.74
CA PRO A 226 -12.84 28.22 -7.35
C PRO A 226 -12.58 29.50 -8.18
N ALA A 227 -13.63 30.04 -8.80
CA ALA A 227 -13.49 31.29 -9.56
C ALA A 227 -12.80 32.32 -8.63
N PRO A 228 -11.75 33.03 -9.09
CA PRO A 228 -11.15 34.08 -8.30
C PRO A 228 -12.27 35.01 -7.86
N ASN A 229 -12.39 35.26 -6.55
CA ASN A 229 -13.46 36.05 -5.95
C ASN A 229 -13.81 37.23 -6.84
N ALA A 230 -15.07 37.29 -7.31
CA ALA A 230 -15.58 38.45 -8.00
C ALA A 230 -15.27 39.67 -7.10
N PRO A 231 -14.73 40.77 -7.62
CA PRO A 231 -14.39 41.92 -6.81
C PRO A 231 -15.62 42.32 -6.00
N ASN A 232 -15.41 42.46 -4.68
CA ASN A 232 -16.42 42.87 -3.74
C ASN A 232 -16.89 44.28 -4.18
N VAL A 233 -17.95 44.32 -4.99
CA VAL A 233 -18.58 45.59 -5.39
C VAL A 233 -19.18 46.19 -4.11
N PRO A 234 -18.64 47.31 -3.61
CA PRO A 234 -19.22 47.92 -2.43
C PRO A 234 -20.69 48.22 -2.71
N ALA A 235 -21.56 47.72 -1.85
CA ALA A 235 -22.99 48.02 -1.93
C ALA A 235 -23.16 49.55 -1.92
N LYS A 236 -23.69 50.07 -3.00
CA LYS A 236 -24.07 51.47 -3.13
C LYS A 236 -25.01 51.80 -1.98
N PRO A 237 -24.77 52.84 -1.17
CA PRO A 237 -25.72 53.22 -0.11
C PRO A 237 -27.07 53.54 -0.75
N GLY A 238 -27.99 52.59 -0.68
CA GLY A 238 -29.32 52.74 -1.18
C GLY A 238 -30.18 53.44 -0.14
N ASP A 239 -30.88 54.42 -0.60
CA ASP A 239 -31.95 55.23 -0.04
C ASP A 239 -32.63 54.68 1.20
N ALA A 240 -32.46 55.38 2.33
CA ALA A 240 -33.28 55.22 3.52
C ALA A 240 -34.71 55.67 3.19
N PRO A 241 -35.77 54.94 3.58
CA PRO A 241 -37.14 55.41 3.39
C PRO A 241 -37.39 56.61 4.29
N ARG A 242 -37.75 57.73 3.64
CA ARG A 242 -38.25 58.92 4.33
C ARG A 242 -39.53 58.59 5.11
N ALA A 243 -39.49 58.72 6.41
CA ALA A 243 -40.68 58.76 7.25
C ALA A 243 -41.53 59.96 6.88
N SER A 244 -42.71 59.72 6.37
CA SER A 244 -43.78 60.76 6.24
C SER A 244 -44.48 60.97 7.59
N ARG A 245 -44.56 62.19 7.96
CA ARG A 245 -45.42 62.71 9.04
C ARG A 245 -46.89 62.50 8.72
#